data_cc10684db67f2696e40cede8197a04de
#
_entry.id   cc10684db67f2696e40cede8197a04de
#
_cell.length_a   1.000
_cell.length_b   1.000
_cell.length_c   1.000
_cell.angle_alpha   90.00
_cell.angle_beta   90.00
_cell.angle_gamma   90.00
#
_symmetry.space_group_name_H-M   'P 1'
#
loop_
_entity.id
_entity.type
_entity.pdbx_description
1 polymer ?
#
loop_
_entity_poly.entity_id
_entity_poly.type
_entity_poly.pdbx_seq_one_letter_code
_entity_poly.pdbx_strand_id
1 'polypeptide(L)'
;MMWEASRRVHNQGLFVIEQPVPHIIVKTRKQVVHGWYFPFSSGRRECSSERILVNPYNGCSVNCPECYTRAYRGYFERWDRSGVITVFEDIDRKLKEELSRLHYASCGYFSPVTDPFQSPLEETYHLSERCMDAFLDLDLPVEFVTKSGSRVPERLLTRMSEHPYHDCFCQYTILSLDDAVRRHFSPGGSTPQEQLRAVRRSKDRGLYTAVRIDPILPGINDSASDLFSLVEEVKLNGGDHIIASVCDISIISMEKVMAAVRSFSTDASRLWRSLYNERMGSSYHASIGYRRLVFQRLRNICDRHGLTFALCMEFSKSEKVYRGMNGEYMSSKVCEGKCVPVYKRERLAERFRPIDGCDGDCLSCARGLQVPTCGKSALAEARALTFSDYLSLKPDRELLAPPSNWKKANIPSSGQRSV
;
A
#
# COMPACT_ATOMS: atom_id res chain seq x y z
N MET A 1 -38.24 0.72 -7.94
CA MET A 1 -38.35 -0.74 -7.79
C MET A 1 -37.28 -1.16 -6.80
N MET A 2 -37.72 -1.54 -5.58
CA MET A 2 -36.81 -2.02 -4.52
C MET A 2 -36.26 -3.38 -4.95
N TRP A 3 -34.95 -3.51 -4.97
CA TRP A 3 -34.26 -4.77 -5.23
C TRP A 3 -34.45 -5.67 -3.99
N GLU A 4 -35.22 -6.73 -4.12
CA GLU A 4 -35.23 -7.81 -3.13
C GLU A 4 -33.91 -8.56 -3.22
N ALA A 5 -32.97 -8.22 -2.32
CA ALA A 5 -31.73 -8.97 -2.16
C ALA A 5 -32.05 -10.35 -1.59
N SER A 6 -31.74 -11.41 -2.29
CA SER A 6 -31.79 -12.76 -1.74
C SER A 6 -30.81 -12.86 -0.57
N ARG A 7 -31.29 -13.30 0.61
CA ARG A 7 -30.50 -13.41 1.82
C ARG A 7 -30.26 -14.88 2.16
N ARG A 8 -28.99 -15.27 2.30
CA ARG A 8 -28.63 -16.59 2.85
C ARG A 8 -28.02 -16.42 4.24
N VAL A 9 -28.45 -17.25 5.18
CA VAL A 9 -27.90 -17.31 6.54
C VAL A 9 -26.62 -18.13 6.52
N HIS A 10 -25.52 -17.55 6.96
CA HIS A 10 -24.26 -18.28 7.18
C HIS A 10 -24.16 -18.71 8.65
N ASN A 11 -23.44 -19.80 8.96
CA ASN A 11 -23.32 -20.45 10.27
C ASN A 11 -22.92 -19.57 11.48
N GLN A 12 -22.79 -18.26 11.31
CA GLN A 12 -22.47 -17.30 12.39
C GLN A 12 -23.51 -16.17 12.53
N GLY A 13 -24.73 -16.35 12.03
CA GLY A 13 -25.78 -15.33 12.09
C GLY A 13 -25.55 -14.11 11.18
N LEU A 14 -24.56 -14.16 10.29
CA LEU A 14 -24.30 -13.12 9.28
C LEU A 14 -25.09 -13.43 8.01
N PHE A 15 -25.73 -12.40 7.47
CA PHE A 15 -26.48 -12.50 6.21
C PHE A 15 -25.57 -12.17 5.03
N VAL A 16 -25.55 -13.04 4.02
CA VAL A 16 -24.89 -12.77 2.74
C VAL A 16 -25.88 -12.01 1.85
N ILE A 17 -25.43 -10.88 1.35
CA ILE A 17 -26.11 -10.08 0.32
C ILE A 17 -25.53 -10.55 -1.01
N GLU A 18 -26.36 -11.19 -1.85
CA GLU A 18 -25.89 -11.83 -3.08
C GLU A 18 -25.62 -10.83 -4.22
N GLN A 19 -26.33 -9.70 -4.20
CA GLN A 19 -26.20 -8.67 -5.24
C GLN A 19 -25.60 -7.39 -4.66
N PRO A 20 -24.77 -6.66 -5.42
CA PRO A 20 -24.34 -6.93 -6.81
C PRO A 20 -23.25 -8.01 -6.91
N VAL A 21 -22.58 -8.35 -5.83
CA VAL A 21 -21.66 -9.50 -5.65
C VAL A 21 -21.86 -10.08 -4.25
N PRO A 22 -21.55 -11.34 -3.99
CA PRO A 22 -21.72 -11.91 -2.66
C PRO A 22 -20.87 -11.19 -1.62
N HIS A 23 -21.50 -10.56 -0.64
CA HIS A 23 -20.82 -9.87 0.43
C HIS A 23 -21.59 -9.89 1.75
N ILE A 24 -20.89 -9.58 2.85
CA ILE A 24 -21.46 -9.34 4.17
C ILE A 24 -21.03 -7.97 4.68
N ILE A 25 -21.91 -7.33 5.45
CA ILE A 25 -21.62 -6.08 6.09
C ILE A 25 -21.36 -6.33 7.58
N VAL A 26 -20.25 -5.80 8.07
CA VAL A 26 -19.86 -5.94 9.48
C VAL A 26 -19.37 -4.61 10.04
N LYS A 27 -19.51 -4.42 11.36
CA LYS A 27 -18.87 -3.31 12.06
C LYS A 27 -17.41 -3.58 12.34
N THR A 28 -16.59 -2.56 12.25
CA THR A 28 -15.16 -2.61 12.51
C THR A 28 -14.89 -2.78 14.00
N ARG A 29 -14.48 -3.98 14.43
CA ARG A 29 -14.19 -4.28 15.84
C ARG A 29 -12.76 -3.93 16.25
N LYS A 30 -11.80 -4.11 15.35
CA LYS A 30 -10.37 -3.88 15.60
C LYS A 30 -9.99 -2.41 15.35
N GLN A 31 -8.86 -1.99 15.89
CA GLN A 31 -8.23 -0.73 15.54
C GLN A 31 -7.89 -0.71 14.04
N VAL A 32 -8.07 0.44 13.41
CA VAL A 32 -7.84 0.63 11.96
C VAL A 32 -6.43 1.11 11.70
N VAL A 33 -5.94 2.05 12.50
CA VAL A 33 -4.59 2.59 12.35
C VAL A 33 -3.55 1.56 12.75
N HIS A 34 -2.75 1.14 11.79
CA HIS A 34 -1.59 0.27 11.99
C HIS A 34 -0.62 0.42 10.82
N GLY A 35 0.66 0.14 11.05
CA GLY A 35 1.69 0.20 10.04
C GLY A 35 1.64 -0.98 9.06
N TRP A 36 2.29 -0.83 7.94
CA TRP A 36 2.53 -1.93 7.01
C TRP A 36 3.66 -2.81 7.52
N TYR A 37 3.40 -4.12 7.55
CA TYR A 37 4.35 -5.10 8.02
C TYR A 37 4.38 -6.32 7.11
N PHE A 38 5.58 -6.75 6.76
CA PHE A 38 5.78 -8.02 6.07
C PHE A 38 6.55 -8.99 6.98
N PRO A 39 5.92 -10.12 7.38
CA PRO A 39 6.50 -11.06 8.33
C PRO A 39 7.51 -12.00 7.67
N PHE A 40 8.53 -11.47 7.01
CA PHE A 40 9.62 -12.33 6.55
C PHE A 40 10.41 -12.87 7.75
N SER A 41 11.05 -14.01 7.59
CA SER A 41 11.64 -14.92 8.58
C SER A 41 12.33 -14.31 9.81
N SER A 42 12.64 -13.02 9.80
CA SER A 42 13.24 -12.29 10.91
C SER A 42 12.29 -11.25 11.54
N GLY A 43 11.04 -11.17 11.11
CA GLY A 43 10.11 -10.13 11.56
C GLY A 43 10.46 -8.72 11.05
N ARG A 44 11.32 -8.60 10.04
CA ARG A 44 11.73 -7.32 9.49
C ARG A 44 10.68 -6.75 8.55
N ARG A 45 10.49 -5.43 8.64
CA ARG A 45 9.79 -4.62 7.65
C ARG A 45 10.72 -4.39 6.47
N GLU A 46 10.28 -4.77 5.24
CA GLU A 46 11.08 -4.59 4.03
C GLU A 46 10.83 -3.25 3.34
N CYS A 47 9.60 -2.72 3.43
CA CYS A 47 9.34 -1.36 3.01
C CYS A 47 10.02 -0.39 3.97
N SER A 48 10.92 0.43 3.46
CA SER A 48 11.71 1.36 4.28
C SER A 48 10.86 2.52 4.79
N SER A 49 9.82 2.90 4.05
CA SER A 49 8.91 3.99 4.39
C SER A 49 7.83 3.56 5.39
N GLU A 50 7.54 4.42 6.36
CA GLU A 50 6.40 4.22 7.25
C GLU A 50 5.10 4.56 6.54
N ARG A 51 4.08 3.68 6.68
CA ARG A 51 2.76 3.85 6.08
C ARG A 51 1.69 3.37 7.05
N ILE A 52 0.55 4.06 7.08
CA ILE A 52 -0.66 3.58 7.76
C ILE A 52 -1.48 2.80 6.75
N LEU A 53 -1.59 1.49 6.96
CA LEU A 53 -2.32 0.59 6.08
C LEU A 53 -3.83 0.68 6.31
N VAL A 54 -4.60 0.87 5.24
CA VAL A 54 -6.07 0.88 5.30
C VAL A 54 -6.66 -0.04 4.23
N ASN A 55 -7.47 -1.01 4.65
CA ASN A 55 -8.23 -1.89 3.76
C ASN A 55 -9.71 -1.88 4.19
N PRO A 56 -10.59 -1.13 3.51
CA PRO A 56 -12.01 -1.06 3.84
C PRO A 56 -12.77 -2.35 3.58
N TYR A 57 -12.19 -3.25 2.81
CA TYR A 57 -12.77 -4.53 2.41
C TYR A 57 -11.85 -5.69 2.82
N ASN A 58 -12.45 -6.85 3.04
CA ASN A 58 -11.72 -8.12 3.13
C ASN A 58 -12.22 -9.04 2.01
N GLY A 59 -11.36 -9.29 1.05
CA GLY A 59 -11.69 -9.87 -0.24
C GLY A 59 -11.76 -8.83 -1.34
N CYS A 60 -11.70 -9.27 -2.59
CA CYS A 60 -11.56 -8.40 -3.75
C CYS A 60 -12.31 -8.94 -4.96
N SER A 61 -13.15 -8.10 -5.58
CA SER A 61 -13.90 -8.45 -6.78
C SER A 61 -13.05 -8.48 -8.05
N VAL A 62 -11.82 -7.96 -8.03
CA VAL A 62 -10.85 -8.13 -9.13
C VAL A 62 -10.55 -9.62 -9.34
N ASN A 63 -10.55 -10.41 -8.25
CA ASN A 63 -10.54 -11.86 -8.25
C ASN A 63 -9.35 -12.51 -8.98
N CYS A 64 -8.17 -11.95 -8.83
CA CYS A 64 -6.94 -12.54 -9.39
C CYS A 64 -6.71 -13.97 -8.88
N PRO A 65 -6.48 -14.96 -9.76
CA PRO A 65 -6.19 -16.33 -9.33
C PRO A 65 -4.85 -16.45 -8.60
N GLU A 66 -3.85 -15.65 -8.98
CA GLU A 66 -2.50 -15.61 -8.40
C GLU A 66 -2.40 -14.76 -7.13
N CYS A 67 -3.50 -14.17 -6.67
CA CYS A 67 -3.46 -13.22 -5.55
C CYS A 67 -2.84 -13.85 -4.29
N TYR A 68 -1.74 -13.27 -3.83
CA TYR A 68 -0.99 -13.73 -2.66
C TYR A 68 -1.82 -13.70 -1.35
N THR A 69 -2.83 -12.82 -1.28
CA THR A 69 -3.67 -12.69 -0.08
C THR A 69 -4.54 -13.93 0.18
N ARG A 70 -4.77 -14.78 -0.84
CA ARG A 70 -5.46 -16.07 -0.69
C ARG A 70 -4.72 -17.01 0.27
N ALA A 71 -3.42 -16.80 0.46
CA ALA A 71 -2.60 -17.54 1.40
C ALA A 71 -2.74 -17.08 2.86
N TYR A 72 -3.38 -15.93 3.12
CA TYR A 72 -3.56 -15.41 4.48
C TYR A 72 -4.74 -16.09 5.16
N ARG A 73 -4.47 -17.27 5.73
CA ARG A 73 -5.49 -18.07 6.46
C ARG A 73 -6.09 -17.26 7.61
N GLY A 74 -7.37 -17.52 7.85
CA GLY A 74 -8.16 -16.85 8.89
C GLY A 74 -8.68 -15.48 8.47
N TYR A 75 -7.86 -14.64 7.84
CA TYR A 75 -8.30 -13.29 7.44
C TYR A 75 -9.04 -13.29 6.11
N PHE A 76 -8.42 -13.79 5.02
CA PHE A 76 -9.06 -13.85 3.68
C PHE A 76 -9.73 -15.19 3.37
N GLU A 77 -9.78 -16.14 4.30
CA GLU A 77 -10.25 -17.50 4.07
C GLU A 77 -11.69 -17.57 3.59
N ARG A 78 -12.58 -16.73 4.12
CA ARG A 78 -13.98 -16.66 3.67
C ARG A 78 -14.06 -16.31 2.18
N TRP A 79 -13.39 -15.20 1.79
CA TRP A 79 -13.36 -14.79 0.40
C TRP A 79 -12.73 -15.84 -0.51
N ASP A 80 -11.61 -16.42 -0.12
CA ASP A 80 -10.94 -17.42 -0.95
C ASP A 80 -11.79 -18.67 -1.18
N ARG A 81 -12.54 -19.14 -0.16
CA ARG A 81 -13.37 -20.33 -0.24
C ARG A 81 -14.75 -20.11 -0.87
N SER A 82 -15.36 -18.99 -0.63
CA SER A 82 -16.77 -18.75 -1.00
C SER A 82 -17.01 -17.56 -1.93
N GLY A 83 -15.97 -16.76 -2.23
CA GLY A 83 -16.09 -15.51 -2.98
C GLY A 83 -16.78 -14.38 -2.20
N VAL A 84 -17.21 -14.61 -0.95
CA VAL A 84 -17.94 -13.62 -0.15
C VAL A 84 -17.00 -12.58 0.40
N ILE A 85 -17.19 -11.32 0.01
CA ILE A 85 -16.38 -10.17 0.45
C ILE A 85 -16.97 -9.62 1.76
N THR A 86 -16.11 -9.18 2.68
CA THR A 86 -16.54 -8.48 3.88
C THR A 86 -16.39 -6.97 3.69
N VAL A 87 -17.45 -6.23 3.96
CA VAL A 87 -17.53 -4.76 3.92
C VAL A 87 -17.52 -4.25 5.37
N PHE A 88 -16.57 -3.39 5.72
CA PHE A 88 -16.46 -2.80 7.06
C PHE A 88 -17.20 -1.44 7.09
N GLU A 89 -18.51 -1.43 7.33
CA GLU A 89 -19.41 -0.28 7.09
C GLU A 89 -19.05 1.02 7.80
N ASP A 90 -18.33 0.95 8.92
CA ASP A 90 -18.02 2.09 9.78
C ASP A 90 -16.50 2.36 9.91
N ILE A 91 -15.71 1.79 9.01
CA ILE A 91 -14.25 1.89 9.07
C ILE A 91 -13.76 3.34 8.91
N ASP A 92 -14.40 4.12 8.06
CA ASP A 92 -14.09 5.53 7.81
C ASP A 92 -14.27 6.39 9.07
N ARG A 93 -15.40 6.20 9.78
CA ARG A 93 -15.68 6.92 11.02
C ARG A 93 -14.66 6.54 12.10
N LYS A 94 -14.38 5.25 12.26
CA LYS A 94 -13.41 4.77 13.23
C LYS A 94 -11.99 5.23 12.91
N LEU A 95 -11.60 5.19 11.65
CA LEU A 95 -10.33 5.72 11.18
C LEU A 95 -10.18 7.21 11.51
N LYS A 96 -11.21 8.02 11.23
CA LYS A 96 -11.23 9.45 11.56
C LYS A 96 -11.09 9.70 13.07
N GLU A 97 -11.78 8.93 13.88
CA GLU A 97 -11.67 8.99 15.35
C GLU A 97 -10.23 8.65 15.80
N GLU A 98 -9.65 7.58 15.29
CA GLU A 98 -8.29 7.16 15.65
C GLU A 98 -7.24 8.19 15.20
N LEU A 99 -7.30 8.67 13.95
CA LEU A 99 -6.39 9.72 13.44
C LEU A 99 -6.50 11.03 14.23
N SER A 100 -7.69 11.38 14.71
CA SER A 100 -7.90 12.61 15.49
C SER A 100 -7.14 12.64 16.82
N ARG A 101 -6.69 11.49 17.30
CA ARG A 101 -5.97 11.31 18.58
C ARG A 101 -4.44 11.27 18.44
N LEU A 102 -3.91 11.28 17.21
CA LEU A 102 -2.48 11.14 16.93
C LEU A 102 -1.78 12.51 16.88
N HIS A 103 -0.54 12.57 17.35
CA HIS A 103 0.37 13.70 17.13
C HIS A 103 1.34 13.46 15.97
N TYR A 104 1.63 12.20 15.67
CA TYR A 104 2.47 11.76 14.56
C TYR A 104 1.67 10.79 13.70
N ALA A 105 1.77 10.93 12.39
CA ALA A 105 1.16 10.03 11.43
C ALA A 105 2.02 9.95 10.17
N SER A 106 1.79 8.94 9.36
CA SER A 106 2.40 8.78 8.06
C SER A 106 1.34 8.78 6.96
N CYS A 107 1.77 8.65 5.71
CA CYS A 107 0.88 8.51 4.56
C CYS A 107 -0.09 7.34 4.74
N GLY A 108 -1.36 7.56 4.39
CA GLY A 108 -2.34 6.49 4.29
C GLY A 108 -2.06 5.63 3.05
N TYR A 109 -1.78 4.34 3.24
CA TYR A 109 -1.54 3.37 2.19
C TYR A 109 -2.78 2.51 1.97
N PHE A 110 -3.45 2.72 0.83
CA PHE A 110 -4.75 2.13 0.59
C PHE A 110 -4.68 0.86 -0.23
N SER A 111 -5.19 -0.20 0.40
CA SER A 111 -5.54 -1.49 -0.19
C SER A 111 -4.41 -2.24 -0.92
N PRO A 112 -3.21 -2.37 -0.34
CA PRO A 112 -2.19 -3.23 -0.95
C PRO A 112 -2.60 -4.72 -0.98
N VAL A 113 -3.57 -5.14 -0.15
CA VAL A 113 -4.05 -6.53 -0.07
C VAL A 113 -5.45 -6.74 -0.67
N THR A 114 -6.10 -5.66 -1.16
CA THR A 114 -7.38 -5.68 -1.89
C THR A 114 -7.30 -4.69 -3.05
N ASP A 115 -8.42 -4.30 -3.65
CA ASP A 115 -8.47 -3.17 -4.58
C ASP A 115 -9.37 -2.09 -3.98
N PRO A 116 -8.89 -0.84 -3.79
CA PRO A 116 -9.68 0.20 -3.15
C PRO A 116 -10.87 0.65 -4.01
N PHE A 117 -10.81 0.48 -5.32
CA PHE A 117 -11.86 0.87 -6.26
C PHE A 117 -12.53 -0.34 -6.91
N GLN A 118 -12.62 -1.45 -6.18
CA GLN A 118 -13.25 -2.66 -6.66
C GLN A 118 -14.75 -2.46 -6.94
N SER A 119 -15.14 -2.69 -8.19
CA SER A 119 -16.54 -2.65 -8.61
C SER A 119 -17.24 -3.97 -8.25
N PRO A 120 -18.51 -3.94 -7.88
CA PRO A 120 -19.36 -2.76 -7.71
C PRO A 120 -19.44 -2.27 -6.25
N LEU A 121 -18.64 -2.84 -5.35
CA LEU A 121 -18.77 -2.55 -3.91
C LEU A 121 -18.34 -1.12 -3.56
N GLU A 122 -17.23 -0.62 -4.14
CA GLU A 122 -16.82 0.76 -3.86
C GLU A 122 -17.81 1.78 -4.44
N GLU A 123 -18.40 1.49 -5.60
CA GLU A 123 -19.47 2.31 -6.19
C GLU A 123 -20.73 2.37 -5.32
N THR A 124 -20.96 1.33 -4.49
CA THR A 124 -22.11 1.24 -3.58
C THR A 124 -21.83 1.85 -2.23
N TYR A 125 -20.66 1.60 -1.67
CA TYR A 125 -20.34 1.91 -0.27
C TYR A 125 -19.40 3.11 -0.10
N HIS A 126 -18.60 3.47 -1.12
CA HIS A 126 -17.65 4.60 -1.11
C HIS A 126 -16.70 4.61 0.10
N LEU A 127 -16.32 3.43 0.60
CA LEU A 127 -15.56 3.33 1.84
C LEU A 127 -14.10 3.75 1.67
N SER A 128 -13.47 3.39 0.55
CA SER A 128 -12.09 3.78 0.28
C SER A 128 -11.98 5.29 0.11
N GLU A 129 -12.90 5.89 -0.66
CA GLU A 129 -12.94 7.34 -0.85
C GLU A 129 -13.13 8.07 0.48
N ARG A 130 -14.10 7.64 1.32
CA ARG A 130 -14.34 8.26 2.63
C ARG A 130 -13.16 8.08 3.60
N CYS A 131 -12.48 6.94 3.56
CA CYS A 131 -11.27 6.74 4.35
C CYS A 131 -10.12 7.64 3.87
N MET A 132 -9.93 7.83 2.57
CA MET A 132 -8.94 8.75 2.01
C MET A 132 -9.27 10.19 2.39
N ASP A 133 -10.55 10.58 2.34
CA ASP A 133 -11.01 11.88 2.80
C ASP A 133 -10.66 12.13 4.28
N ALA A 134 -10.72 11.12 5.15
CA ALA A 134 -10.34 11.27 6.56
C ALA A 134 -8.86 11.63 6.77
N PHE A 135 -7.96 11.18 5.89
CA PHE A 135 -6.56 11.62 5.88
C PHE A 135 -6.45 13.05 5.32
N LEU A 136 -7.02 13.30 4.14
CA LEU A 136 -6.93 14.58 3.45
C LEU A 136 -7.55 15.73 4.26
N ASP A 137 -8.61 15.48 5.03
CA ASP A 137 -9.20 16.44 5.96
C ASP A 137 -8.23 16.90 7.06
N LEU A 138 -7.20 16.13 7.33
CA LEU A 138 -6.18 16.41 8.34
C LEU A 138 -4.85 16.85 7.73
N ASP A 139 -4.79 17.12 6.42
CA ASP A 139 -3.58 17.39 5.64
C ASP A 139 -2.56 16.25 5.71
N LEU A 140 -3.03 15.01 5.85
CA LEU A 140 -2.21 13.80 5.71
C LEU A 140 -2.26 13.31 4.27
N PRO A 141 -1.13 12.93 3.67
CA PRO A 141 -1.12 12.40 2.32
C PRO A 141 -1.71 11.01 2.25
N VAL A 142 -2.16 10.65 1.05
CA VAL A 142 -2.66 9.31 0.74
C VAL A 142 -1.99 8.77 -0.52
N GLU A 143 -1.84 7.45 -0.55
CA GLU A 143 -1.50 6.67 -1.73
C GLU A 143 -2.41 5.47 -1.85
N PHE A 144 -2.59 4.99 -3.07
CA PHE A 144 -3.34 3.78 -3.34
C PHE A 144 -2.67 2.90 -4.39
N VAL A 145 -2.94 1.60 -4.33
CA VAL A 145 -2.58 0.63 -5.37
C VAL A 145 -3.86 0.06 -5.97
N THR A 146 -4.00 0.11 -7.29
CA THR A 146 -5.23 -0.38 -7.94
C THR A 146 -5.00 -1.05 -9.28
N LYS A 147 -5.81 -2.08 -9.56
CA LYS A 147 -6.06 -2.66 -10.88
C LYS A 147 -7.34 -2.08 -11.53
N SER A 148 -8.02 -1.15 -10.85
CA SER A 148 -9.31 -0.57 -11.23
C SER A 148 -9.21 0.92 -11.57
N GLY A 149 -8.17 1.33 -12.31
CA GLY A 149 -7.85 2.73 -12.56
C GLY A 149 -8.96 3.54 -13.24
N SER A 150 -9.80 2.91 -14.08
CA SER A 150 -10.94 3.60 -14.69
C SER A 150 -12.01 4.05 -13.69
N ARG A 151 -12.00 3.47 -12.48
CA ARG A 151 -12.98 3.73 -11.41
C ARG A 151 -12.47 4.67 -10.32
N VAL A 152 -11.22 5.15 -10.44
CA VAL A 152 -10.69 6.17 -9.52
C VAL A 152 -11.49 7.45 -9.67
N PRO A 153 -12.14 7.95 -8.59
CA PRO A 153 -12.99 9.13 -8.68
C PRO A 153 -12.20 10.41 -9.04
N GLU A 154 -12.73 11.19 -9.97
CA GLU A 154 -12.13 12.48 -10.36
C GLU A 154 -11.99 13.44 -9.17
N ARG A 155 -13.03 13.49 -8.32
CA ARG A 155 -13.04 14.30 -7.09
C ARG A 155 -11.86 13.93 -6.19
N LEU A 156 -11.56 12.63 -6.04
CA LEU A 156 -10.45 12.17 -5.21
C LEU A 156 -9.10 12.62 -5.80
N LEU A 157 -8.87 12.43 -7.11
CA LEU A 157 -7.65 12.88 -7.77
C LEU A 157 -7.45 14.40 -7.62
N THR A 158 -8.52 15.18 -7.73
CA THR A 158 -8.48 16.63 -7.49
C THR A 158 -8.05 16.93 -6.05
N ARG A 159 -8.70 16.32 -5.05
CA ARG A 159 -8.30 16.51 -3.64
C ARG A 159 -6.86 16.10 -3.36
N MET A 160 -6.39 15.01 -3.96
CA MET A 160 -5.01 14.57 -3.83
C MET A 160 -4.02 15.56 -4.45
N SER A 161 -4.35 16.14 -5.61
CA SER A 161 -3.50 17.14 -6.27
C SER A 161 -3.47 18.49 -5.53
N GLU A 162 -4.55 18.82 -4.84
CA GLU A 162 -4.67 20.04 -4.01
C GLU A 162 -4.08 19.87 -2.60
N HIS A 163 -3.51 18.70 -2.28
CA HIS A 163 -2.87 18.48 -0.99
C HIS A 163 -1.76 19.52 -0.75
N PRO A 164 -1.74 20.23 0.40
CA PRO A 164 -0.92 21.41 0.59
C PRO A 164 0.59 21.18 0.48
N TYR A 165 1.03 19.94 0.63
CA TYR A 165 2.45 19.54 0.56
C TYR A 165 2.77 18.69 -0.67
N HIS A 166 1.79 18.41 -1.55
CA HIS A 166 1.93 17.61 -2.79
C HIS A 166 2.53 16.21 -2.57
N ASP A 167 2.28 15.61 -1.43
CA ASP A 167 2.84 14.31 -1.03
C ASP A 167 1.95 13.11 -1.37
N CYS A 168 0.75 13.34 -1.91
CA CYS A 168 -0.11 12.29 -2.43
C CYS A 168 0.43 11.72 -3.74
N PHE A 169 0.18 10.42 -3.99
CA PHE A 169 0.56 9.78 -5.24
C PHE A 169 -0.28 8.54 -5.56
N CYS A 170 -0.17 8.06 -6.79
CA CYS A 170 -0.98 6.97 -7.33
C CYS A 170 -0.11 5.81 -7.78
N GLN A 171 -0.60 4.57 -7.56
CA GLN A 171 0.03 3.37 -8.10
C GLN A 171 -1.01 2.55 -8.88
N TYR A 172 -0.70 2.29 -10.15
CA TYR A 172 -1.56 1.52 -11.05
C TYR A 172 -0.89 0.21 -11.42
N THR A 173 -1.59 -0.91 -11.31
CA THR A 173 -1.04 -2.21 -11.70
C THR A 173 -1.45 -2.56 -13.12
N ILE A 174 -0.47 -2.70 -14.01
CA ILE A 174 -0.65 -3.09 -15.42
C ILE A 174 0.23 -4.33 -15.67
N LEU A 175 -0.39 -5.49 -15.83
CA LEU A 175 0.36 -6.74 -16.00
C LEU A 175 0.92 -6.88 -17.43
N SER A 176 0.18 -6.39 -18.44
CA SER A 176 0.50 -6.49 -19.85
C SER A 176 -0.35 -5.50 -20.63
N LEU A 177 0.07 -5.16 -21.84
CA LEU A 177 -0.77 -4.46 -22.83
C LEU A 177 -1.76 -5.42 -23.51
N ASP A 178 -1.52 -6.74 -23.42
CA ASP A 178 -2.47 -7.76 -23.90
C ASP A 178 -3.62 -7.93 -22.91
N ASP A 179 -4.83 -7.53 -23.34
CA ASP A 179 -6.05 -7.65 -22.53
C ASP A 179 -6.43 -9.11 -22.24
N ALA A 180 -5.93 -10.09 -23.00
CA ALA A 180 -6.17 -11.50 -22.69
C ALA A 180 -5.50 -11.88 -21.36
N VAL A 181 -4.31 -11.37 -21.09
CA VAL A 181 -3.61 -11.53 -19.79
C VAL A 181 -4.43 -10.93 -18.65
N ARG A 182 -4.91 -9.70 -18.82
CA ARG A 182 -5.77 -9.03 -17.82
C ARG A 182 -7.07 -9.82 -17.60
N ARG A 183 -7.80 -10.21 -18.65
CA ARG A 183 -9.05 -10.98 -18.51
C ARG A 183 -8.85 -12.28 -17.73
N HIS A 184 -7.68 -12.88 -17.82
CA HIS A 184 -7.40 -14.14 -17.15
C HIS A 184 -6.85 -13.96 -15.74
N PHE A 185 -5.91 -13.02 -15.53
CA PHE A 185 -5.20 -12.85 -14.26
C PHE A 185 -5.70 -11.67 -13.41
N SER A 186 -6.56 -10.83 -13.93
CA SER A 186 -7.21 -9.72 -13.20
C SER A 186 -8.60 -9.43 -13.75
N PRO A 187 -9.51 -10.43 -13.78
CA PRO A 187 -10.76 -10.36 -14.55
C PRO A 187 -11.66 -9.16 -14.20
N GLY A 188 -11.71 -8.77 -12.92
CA GLY A 188 -12.46 -7.60 -12.45
C GLY A 188 -11.73 -6.25 -12.59
N GLY A 189 -10.48 -6.25 -13.07
CA GLY A 189 -9.68 -5.04 -13.26
C GLY A 189 -10.03 -4.27 -14.53
N SER A 190 -9.59 -3.01 -14.60
CA SER A 190 -9.66 -2.17 -15.80
C SER A 190 -8.79 -2.73 -16.93
N THR A 191 -9.15 -2.45 -18.17
CA THR A 191 -8.33 -2.80 -19.34
C THR A 191 -6.98 -2.09 -19.30
N PRO A 192 -5.93 -2.59 -19.98
CA PRO A 192 -4.64 -1.91 -20.04
C PRO A 192 -4.74 -0.46 -20.51
N GLN A 193 -5.56 -0.19 -21.52
CA GLN A 193 -5.77 1.17 -22.04
C GLN A 193 -6.50 2.06 -21.02
N GLU A 194 -7.43 1.54 -20.24
CA GLU A 194 -8.06 2.29 -19.16
C GLU A 194 -7.09 2.60 -18.03
N GLN A 195 -6.20 1.66 -17.70
CA GLN A 195 -5.13 1.88 -16.73
C GLN A 195 -4.15 2.96 -17.20
N LEU A 196 -3.71 2.92 -18.46
CA LEU A 196 -2.84 3.94 -19.04
C LEU A 196 -3.53 5.32 -19.06
N ARG A 197 -4.84 5.38 -19.39
CA ARG A 197 -5.61 6.63 -19.26
C ARG A 197 -5.67 7.12 -17.81
N ALA A 198 -5.76 6.21 -16.83
CA ALA A 198 -5.74 6.60 -15.41
C ALA A 198 -4.37 7.15 -14.99
N VAL A 199 -3.26 6.56 -15.49
CA VAL A 199 -1.91 7.14 -15.34
C VAL A 199 -1.88 8.57 -15.88
N ARG A 200 -2.34 8.77 -17.12
CA ARG A 200 -2.41 10.10 -17.75
C ARG A 200 -3.23 11.09 -16.93
N ARG A 201 -4.45 10.71 -16.52
CA ARG A 201 -5.34 11.58 -15.73
C ARG A 201 -4.70 12.04 -14.42
N SER A 202 -3.96 11.16 -13.75
CA SER A 202 -3.24 11.51 -12.52
C SER A 202 -2.07 12.45 -12.81
N LYS A 203 -1.30 12.18 -13.86
CA LYS A 203 -0.18 13.01 -14.27
C LYS A 203 -0.62 14.41 -14.69
N ASP A 204 -1.71 14.53 -15.43
CA ASP A 204 -2.27 15.81 -15.87
C ASP A 204 -2.71 16.71 -14.68
N ARG A 205 -2.92 16.11 -13.49
CA ARG A 205 -3.17 16.81 -12.22
C ARG A 205 -1.91 17.06 -11.39
N GLY A 206 -0.72 16.75 -11.94
CA GLY A 206 0.55 16.92 -11.23
C GLY A 206 0.84 15.85 -10.17
N LEU A 207 0.05 14.76 -10.09
CA LEU A 207 0.33 13.68 -9.16
C LEU A 207 1.50 12.82 -9.65
N TYR A 208 2.37 12.43 -8.73
CA TYR A 208 3.36 11.39 -8.98
C TYR A 208 2.67 10.06 -9.23
N THR A 209 3.11 9.34 -10.26
CA THR A 209 2.41 8.13 -10.69
C THR A 209 3.39 6.99 -10.92
N ALA A 210 3.26 5.94 -10.11
CA ALA A 210 4.00 4.70 -10.28
C ALA A 210 3.14 3.66 -11.02
N VAL A 211 3.78 2.83 -11.84
CA VAL A 211 3.12 1.67 -12.44
C VAL A 211 3.76 0.39 -11.92
N ARG A 212 2.92 -0.54 -11.51
CA ARG A 212 3.32 -1.85 -11.01
C ARG A 212 3.15 -2.90 -12.10
N ILE A 213 4.25 -3.57 -12.44
CA ILE A 213 4.24 -4.82 -13.20
C ILE A 213 4.35 -5.95 -12.17
N ASP A 214 3.27 -6.14 -11.44
CA ASP A 214 3.24 -6.93 -10.21
C ASP A 214 1.95 -7.77 -10.13
N PRO A 215 2.09 -9.10 -10.46
CA PRO A 215 3.33 -9.81 -10.75
C PRO A 215 3.71 -9.92 -12.24
N ILE A 216 5.00 -10.13 -12.48
CA ILE A 216 5.49 -10.72 -13.72
C ILE A 216 5.20 -12.21 -13.69
N LEU A 217 4.61 -12.72 -14.76
CA LEU A 217 4.19 -14.11 -14.95
C LEU A 217 5.10 -14.77 -15.99
N PRO A 218 6.05 -15.64 -15.58
CA PRO A 218 7.03 -16.25 -16.48
C PRO A 218 6.42 -16.96 -17.70
N GLY A 219 6.88 -16.62 -18.91
CA GLY A 219 6.36 -17.16 -20.17
C GLY A 219 4.97 -16.63 -20.58
N ILE A 220 4.47 -15.58 -19.91
CA ILE A 220 3.15 -14.98 -20.19
C ILE A 220 3.27 -13.49 -20.51
N ASN A 221 3.90 -12.68 -19.63
CA ASN A 221 4.04 -11.23 -19.81
C ASN A 221 5.49 -10.75 -19.62
N ASP A 222 6.47 -11.62 -19.76
CA ASP A 222 7.88 -11.39 -19.46
C ASP A 222 8.78 -11.30 -20.68
N SER A 223 8.20 -11.34 -21.91
CA SER A 223 9.00 -11.19 -23.13
C SER A 223 9.70 -9.82 -23.16
N ALA A 224 10.85 -9.75 -23.81
CA ALA A 224 11.60 -8.49 -23.89
C ALA A 224 10.80 -7.40 -24.64
N SER A 225 10.06 -7.78 -25.69
CA SER A 225 9.21 -6.89 -26.46
C SER A 225 8.02 -6.38 -25.64
N ASP A 226 7.34 -7.28 -24.91
CA ASP A 226 6.16 -6.91 -24.14
C ASP A 226 6.51 -5.94 -22.98
N LEU A 227 7.59 -6.23 -22.27
CA LEU A 227 8.09 -5.37 -21.20
C LEU A 227 8.57 -4.02 -21.75
N PHE A 228 9.23 -4.01 -22.91
CA PHE A 228 9.66 -2.77 -23.57
C PHE A 228 8.45 -1.91 -23.95
N SER A 229 7.49 -2.48 -24.68
CA SER A 229 6.28 -1.76 -25.10
C SER A 229 5.46 -1.26 -23.93
N LEU A 230 5.33 -2.06 -22.85
CA LEU A 230 4.60 -1.63 -21.65
C LEU A 230 5.27 -0.44 -20.98
N VAL A 231 6.60 -0.48 -20.78
CA VAL A 231 7.35 0.61 -20.14
C VAL A 231 7.31 1.87 -21.01
N GLU A 232 7.41 1.73 -22.34
CA GLU A 232 7.28 2.83 -23.29
C GLU A 232 5.90 3.50 -23.18
N GLU A 233 4.81 2.72 -23.19
CA GLU A 233 3.43 3.22 -23.05
C GLU A 233 3.22 3.91 -21.68
N VAL A 234 3.79 3.36 -20.60
CA VAL A 234 3.76 3.99 -19.29
C VAL A 234 4.44 5.36 -19.35
N LYS A 235 5.61 5.47 -19.98
CA LYS A 235 6.32 6.74 -20.14
C LYS A 235 5.53 7.74 -20.98
N LEU A 236 4.96 7.30 -22.10
CA LEU A 236 4.16 8.14 -22.98
C LEU A 236 2.89 8.69 -22.27
N ASN A 237 2.35 7.92 -21.31
CA ASN A 237 1.24 8.34 -20.47
C ASN A 237 1.66 9.10 -19.21
N GLY A 238 2.94 9.41 -19.04
CA GLY A 238 3.45 10.27 -17.98
C GLY A 238 3.73 9.57 -16.66
N GLY A 239 3.90 8.23 -16.67
CA GLY A 239 4.40 7.51 -15.49
C GLY A 239 5.79 7.98 -15.08
N ASP A 240 6.06 7.96 -13.79
CA ASP A 240 7.31 8.43 -13.19
C ASP A 240 8.21 7.27 -12.73
N HIS A 241 7.61 6.13 -12.42
CA HIS A 241 8.30 5.01 -11.75
C HIS A 241 7.70 3.65 -12.13
N ILE A 242 8.54 2.62 -12.18
CA ILE A 242 8.12 1.23 -12.35
C ILE A 242 8.47 0.43 -11.10
N ILE A 243 7.49 -0.34 -10.62
CA ILE A 243 7.68 -1.32 -9.54
C ILE A 243 7.42 -2.71 -10.12
N ALA A 244 8.29 -3.68 -9.86
CA ALA A 244 8.10 -5.03 -10.37
C ALA A 244 8.36 -6.10 -9.33
N SER A 245 7.67 -7.23 -9.48
CA SER A 245 8.00 -8.50 -8.81
C SER A 245 7.68 -9.67 -9.73
N VAL A 246 8.39 -10.78 -9.58
CA VAL A 246 7.99 -12.04 -10.22
C VAL A 246 7.01 -12.75 -9.31
N CYS A 247 5.94 -13.30 -9.88
CA CYS A 247 4.92 -14.03 -9.11
C CYS A 247 5.58 -15.05 -8.16
N ASP A 248 5.36 -14.91 -6.88
CA ASP A 248 5.64 -15.96 -5.92
C ASP A 248 4.37 -16.79 -5.67
N ILE A 249 4.52 -18.07 -5.40
CA ILE A 249 3.39 -18.98 -5.26
C ILE A 249 3.38 -19.57 -3.85
N SER A 250 2.41 -19.17 -3.05
CA SER A 250 2.21 -19.83 -1.75
C SER A 250 1.85 -21.31 -1.94
N ILE A 251 2.39 -22.15 -1.06
CA ILE A 251 2.01 -23.59 -0.99
C ILE A 251 0.50 -23.75 -0.88
N ILE A 252 -0.20 -22.84 -0.21
CA ILE A 252 -1.65 -22.89 0.00
C ILE A 252 -2.42 -22.63 -1.30
N SER A 253 -1.94 -21.73 -2.16
CA SER A 253 -2.59 -21.34 -3.41
C SER A 253 -2.01 -22.03 -4.65
N MET A 254 -1.01 -22.90 -4.48
CA MET A 254 -0.24 -23.53 -5.55
C MET A 254 -1.13 -24.18 -6.62
N GLU A 255 -2.08 -25.02 -6.21
CA GLU A 255 -2.95 -25.73 -7.14
C GLU A 255 -3.79 -24.77 -7.98
N LYS A 256 -4.37 -23.74 -7.35
CA LYS A 256 -5.20 -22.71 -8.00
C LYS A 256 -4.39 -21.91 -9.01
N VAL A 257 -3.22 -21.45 -8.60
CA VAL A 257 -2.33 -20.66 -9.48
C VAL A 257 -1.86 -21.49 -10.66
N MET A 258 -1.38 -22.71 -10.42
CA MET A 258 -0.92 -23.61 -11.49
C MET A 258 -2.05 -24.02 -12.44
N ALA A 259 -3.28 -24.15 -11.95
CA ALA A 259 -4.45 -24.39 -12.80
C ALA A 259 -4.75 -23.19 -13.70
N ALA A 260 -4.68 -21.97 -13.16
CA ALA A 260 -4.86 -20.74 -13.93
C ALA A 260 -3.77 -20.58 -15.00
N VAL A 261 -2.50 -20.78 -14.65
CA VAL A 261 -1.40 -20.73 -15.62
C VAL A 261 -1.59 -21.77 -16.74
N ARG A 262 -1.95 -23.01 -16.39
CA ARG A 262 -2.17 -24.08 -17.37
C ARG A 262 -3.35 -23.80 -18.30
N SER A 263 -4.44 -23.21 -17.81
CA SER A 263 -5.60 -22.89 -18.63
C SER A 263 -5.33 -21.71 -19.58
N PHE A 264 -4.37 -20.83 -19.25
CA PHE A 264 -3.93 -19.76 -20.14
C PHE A 264 -2.89 -20.25 -21.14
N SER A 265 -1.86 -20.96 -20.69
CA SER A 265 -0.77 -21.47 -21.53
C SER A 265 -0.19 -22.77 -20.97
N THR A 266 -0.25 -23.83 -21.78
CA THR A 266 0.38 -25.13 -21.44
C THR A 266 1.89 -25.02 -21.37
N ASP A 267 2.50 -24.22 -22.25
CA ASP A 267 3.94 -24.03 -22.30
C ASP A 267 4.44 -23.24 -21.07
N ALA A 268 3.76 -22.17 -20.71
CA ALA A 268 4.04 -21.47 -19.45
C ALA A 268 3.91 -22.43 -18.25
N SER A 269 2.87 -23.26 -18.20
CA SER A 269 2.71 -24.25 -17.12
C SER A 269 3.85 -25.26 -17.03
N ARG A 270 4.42 -25.70 -18.18
CA ARG A 270 5.62 -26.54 -18.20
C ARG A 270 6.85 -25.80 -17.69
N LEU A 271 7.03 -24.55 -18.17
CA LEU A 271 8.11 -23.67 -17.71
C LEU A 271 8.05 -23.46 -16.19
N TRP A 272 6.88 -23.16 -15.63
CA TRP A 272 6.73 -22.90 -14.20
C TRP A 272 7.14 -24.09 -13.34
N ARG A 273 6.81 -25.32 -13.75
CA ARG A 273 7.21 -26.55 -13.01
C ARG A 273 8.72 -26.72 -12.85
N SER A 274 9.51 -26.29 -13.82
CA SER A 274 10.97 -26.32 -13.75
C SER A 274 11.56 -25.09 -13.10
N LEU A 275 10.89 -23.95 -13.24
CA LEU A 275 11.41 -22.65 -12.83
C LEU A 275 11.20 -22.35 -11.33
N TYR A 276 10.06 -22.79 -10.75
CA TYR A 276 9.70 -22.52 -9.36
C TYR A 276 10.32 -23.54 -8.41
N ASN A 277 11.61 -23.42 -8.19
CA ASN A 277 12.43 -24.35 -7.41
C ASN A 277 13.05 -23.74 -6.13
N GLU A 278 12.86 -22.43 -5.89
CA GLU A 278 13.35 -21.77 -4.69
C GLU A 278 12.25 -21.60 -3.65
N ARG A 279 12.38 -22.33 -2.54
CA ARG A 279 11.45 -22.18 -1.42
C ARG A 279 11.94 -21.10 -0.45
N MET A 280 11.10 -20.07 -0.22
CA MET A 280 11.29 -19.05 0.79
C MET A 280 10.06 -18.98 1.70
N GLY A 281 10.22 -19.36 2.96
CA GLY A 281 9.09 -19.46 3.88
C GLY A 281 8.01 -20.44 3.40
N SER A 282 6.79 -19.95 3.23
CA SER A 282 5.63 -20.71 2.73
C SER A 282 5.37 -20.53 1.23
N SER A 283 6.27 -19.88 0.50
CA SER A 283 6.13 -19.63 -0.94
C SER A 283 7.25 -20.25 -1.76
N TYR A 284 6.94 -20.61 -3.00
CA TYR A 284 7.90 -20.93 -4.03
C TYR A 284 8.13 -19.71 -4.93
N HIS A 285 9.38 -19.43 -5.22
CA HIS A 285 9.83 -18.36 -6.12
C HIS A 285 10.45 -18.97 -7.36
N ALA A 286 10.37 -18.27 -8.47
CA ALA A 286 11.15 -18.59 -9.64
C ALA A 286 12.64 -18.52 -9.32
N SER A 287 13.46 -19.31 -10.01
CA SER A 287 14.91 -19.38 -9.78
C SER A 287 15.58 -18.01 -9.80
N ILE A 288 16.56 -17.80 -8.94
CA ILE A 288 17.26 -16.51 -8.81
C ILE A 288 17.87 -16.04 -10.12
N GLY A 289 18.40 -16.98 -10.95
CA GLY A 289 18.96 -16.66 -12.25
C GLY A 289 17.93 -16.05 -13.20
N TYR A 290 16.71 -16.61 -13.23
CA TYR A 290 15.62 -16.05 -14.02
C TYR A 290 15.20 -14.67 -13.50
N ARG A 291 14.96 -14.53 -12.20
CA ARG A 291 14.54 -13.24 -11.59
C ARG A 291 15.57 -12.15 -11.88
N ARG A 292 16.86 -12.42 -11.73
CA ARG A 292 17.93 -11.48 -12.07
C ARG A 292 17.93 -11.07 -13.53
N LEU A 293 17.71 -12.01 -14.44
CA LEU A 293 17.62 -11.72 -15.87
C LEU A 293 16.48 -10.74 -16.19
N VAL A 294 15.31 -11.00 -15.65
CA VAL A 294 14.11 -10.16 -15.87
C VAL A 294 14.27 -8.78 -15.24
N PHE A 295 14.77 -8.70 -14.02
CA PHE A 295 14.96 -7.43 -13.32
C PHE A 295 16.05 -6.58 -13.98
N GLN A 296 17.14 -7.18 -14.41
CA GLN A 296 18.19 -6.45 -15.16
C GLN A 296 17.63 -5.90 -16.48
N ARG A 297 16.82 -6.69 -17.17
CA ARG A 297 16.14 -6.26 -18.40
C ARG A 297 15.24 -5.06 -18.15
N LEU A 298 14.34 -5.15 -17.16
CA LEU A 298 13.43 -4.05 -16.79
C LEU A 298 14.20 -2.81 -16.36
N ARG A 299 15.22 -2.97 -15.52
CA ARG A 299 16.06 -1.84 -15.10
C ARG A 299 16.67 -1.13 -16.31
N ASN A 300 17.25 -1.87 -17.26
CA ASN A 300 17.82 -1.29 -18.48
C ASN A 300 16.79 -0.59 -19.36
N ILE A 301 15.56 -1.14 -19.44
CA ILE A 301 14.46 -0.51 -20.18
C ILE A 301 14.04 0.79 -19.49
N CYS A 302 13.83 0.79 -18.17
CA CYS A 302 13.48 1.96 -17.40
C CYS A 302 14.52 3.08 -17.53
N ASP A 303 15.80 2.75 -17.42
CA ASP A 303 16.89 3.71 -17.57
C ASP A 303 16.87 4.41 -18.96
N ARG A 304 16.60 3.65 -20.04
CA ARG A 304 16.48 4.20 -21.40
C ARG A 304 15.31 5.15 -21.56
N HIS A 305 14.21 4.91 -20.84
CA HIS A 305 13.02 5.76 -20.88
C HIS A 305 13.03 6.87 -19.82
N GLY A 306 14.08 6.97 -19.01
CA GLY A 306 14.18 7.96 -17.92
C GLY A 306 13.11 7.77 -16.85
N LEU A 307 12.75 6.50 -16.56
CA LEU A 307 11.90 6.09 -15.44
C LEU A 307 12.78 5.55 -14.31
N THR A 308 12.39 5.83 -13.07
CA THR A 308 13.00 5.12 -11.94
C THR A 308 12.40 3.72 -11.78
N PHE A 309 13.15 2.81 -11.14
CA PHE A 309 12.78 1.42 -11.02
C PHE A 309 13.03 0.90 -9.60
N ALA A 310 12.15 0.03 -9.13
CA ALA A 310 12.33 -0.72 -7.89
C ALA A 310 11.65 -2.10 -7.96
N LEU A 311 12.01 -2.95 -7.03
CA LEU A 311 11.40 -4.26 -6.83
C LEU A 311 10.47 -4.22 -5.61
N CYS A 312 9.37 -4.98 -5.67
CA CYS A 312 8.46 -5.17 -4.55
C CYS A 312 8.68 -6.56 -3.94
N MET A 313 9.14 -6.59 -2.68
CA MET A 313 9.24 -7.83 -1.89
C MET A 313 10.05 -8.95 -2.56
N GLU A 314 11.10 -8.58 -3.28
CA GLU A 314 12.00 -9.51 -3.94
C GLU A 314 13.27 -9.76 -3.12
N PHE A 315 13.57 -11.04 -2.91
CA PHE A 315 14.68 -11.47 -2.07
C PHE A 315 15.55 -12.50 -2.77
N SER A 316 16.83 -12.44 -2.50
CA SER A 316 17.77 -13.55 -2.72
C SER A 316 17.95 -14.32 -1.40
N LYS A 317 18.11 -15.62 -1.49
CA LYS A 317 18.38 -16.49 -0.36
C LYS A 317 19.82 -17.02 -0.47
N SER A 318 20.61 -16.81 0.58
CA SER A 318 21.92 -17.43 0.75
C SER A 318 21.91 -18.15 2.09
N GLU A 319 22.00 -19.46 2.08
CA GLU A 319 21.86 -20.33 3.25
C GLU A 319 20.52 -20.07 4.00
N LYS A 320 20.58 -19.42 5.17
CA LYS A 320 19.43 -19.04 6.00
C LYS A 320 19.14 -17.54 5.99
N VAL A 321 19.89 -16.76 5.21
CA VAL A 321 19.76 -15.29 5.17
C VAL A 321 19.00 -14.87 3.92
N TYR A 322 17.97 -14.04 4.13
CA TYR A 322 17.26 -13.39 3.03
C TYR A 322 17.77 -11.95 2.89
N ARG A 323 18.06 -11.55 1.65
CA ARG A 323 18.51 -10.19 1.32
C ARG A 323 17.59 -9.60 0.27
N GLY A 324 17.07 -8.40 0.53
CA GLY A 324 16.28 -7.66 -0.45
C GLY A 324 17.09 -7.32 -1.69
N MET A 325 16.53 -7.57 -2.86
CA MET A 325 17.22 -7.38 -4.14
C MET A 325 17.20 -5.90 -4.61
N ASN A 326 16.47 -5.03 -3.93
CA ASN A 326 16.51 -3.58 -4.23
C ASN A 326 17.90 -2.96 -4.11
N GLY A 327 18.79 -3.53 -3.29
CA GLY A 327 20.20 -3.12 -3.23
C GLY A 327 20.95 -3.28 -4.55
N GLU A 328 20.49 -4.19 -5.45
CA GLU A 328 21.09 -4.45 -6.75
C GLU A 328 20.40 -3.65 -7.88
N TYR A 329 19.08 -3.42 -7.78
CA TYR A 329 18.26 -2.98 -8.92
C TYR A 329 17.58 -1.63 -8.76
N MET A 330 17.31 -1.16 -7.53
CA MET A 330 16.57 0.09 -7.32
C MET A 330 17.36 1.32 -7.80
N SER A 331 16.69 2.20 -8.54
CA SER A 331 17.24 3.50 -8.98
C SER A 331 16.56 4.70 -8.30
N SER A 332 15.55 4.45 -7.51
CA SER A 332 14.88 5.45 -6.66
C SER A 332 15.41 5.39 -5.22
N LYS A 333 15.04 6.35 -4.41
CA LYS A 333 15.44 6.38 -2.99
C LYS A 333 14.63 5.40 -2.13
N VAL A 334 13.37 5.19 -2.49
CA VAL A 334 12.44 4.25 -1.83
C VAL A 334 11.75 3.38 -2.88
N CYS A 335 11.26 2.19 -2.49
CA CYS A 335 10.68 1.24 -3.44
C CYS A 335 9.42 1.74 -4.16
N GLU A 336 8.72 2.72 -3.62
CA GLU A 336 7.54 3.35 -4.23
C GLU A 336 7.89 4.51 -5.16
N GLY A 337 9.19 4.87 -5.25
CA GLY A 337 9.70 5.93 -6.09
C GLY A 337 9.57 7.34 -5.49
N LYS A 338 8.51 7.61 -4.74
CA LYS A 338 8.23 8.89 -4.09
C LYS A 338 8.51 8.82 -2.59
N CYS A 339 9.40 9.71 -2.13
CA CYS A 339 9.60 9.95 -0.71
C CYS A 339 8.41 10.75 -0.15
N VAL A 340 7.84 10.29 0.94
CA VAL A 340 6.77 10.98 1.65
C VAL A 340 7.16 11.07 3.13
N PRO A 341 7.33 12.29 3.69
CA PRO A 341 7.77 12.48 5.05
C PRO A 341 6.79 11.92 6.08
N VAL A 342 7.26 11.72 7.30
CA VAL A 342 6.37 11.57 8.46
C VAL A 342 5.80 12.95 8.81
N TYR A 343 4.56 12.99 9.23
CA TYR A 343 3.81 14.18 9.57
C TYR A 343 3.63 14.30 11.08
N LYS A 344 3.60 15.54 11.57
CA LYS A 344 3.34 15.84 12.98
C LYS A 344 2.38 17.00 13.16
N ARG A 345 1.78 17.08 14.35
CA ARG A 345 1.09 18.28 14.87
C ARG A 345 1.36 18.41 16.37
N GLU A 346 1.44 19.66 16.84
CA GLU A 346 1.72 19.92 18.26
C GLU A 346 0.44 19.78 19.09
N ARG A 347 -0.69 20.30 18.59
CA ARG A 347 -2.00 20.22 19.25
C ARG A 347 -2.97 19.38 18.40
N LEU A 348 -3.81 18.60 19.05
CA LEU A 348 -4.78 17.73 18.36
C LEU A 348 -5.82 18.48 17.51
N ALA A 349 -6.05 19.75 17.79
CA ALA A 349 -6.92 20.62 17.00
C ALA A 349 -6.27 21.15 15.72
N GLU A 350 -4.95 21.03 15.57
CA GLU A 350 -4.22 21.47 14.38
C GLU A 350 -4.26 20.40 13.30
N ARG A 351 -4.02 20.82 12.06
CA ARG A 351 -3.74 19.91 10.95
C ARG A 351 -2.30 19.42 11.02
N PHE A 352 -2.03 18.31 10.36
CA PHE A 352 -0.70 17.76 10.30
C PHE A 352 0.17 18.54 9.30
N ARG A 353 1.48 18.54 9.55
CA ARG A 353 2.49 19.11 8.65
C ARG A 353 3.68 18.16 8.54
N PRO A 354 4.38 18.14 7.40
CA PRO A 354 5.56 17.30 7.25
C PRO A 354 6.64 17.71 8.24
N ILE A 355 7.46 16.76 8.65
CA ILE A 355 8.63 17.02 9.48
C ILE A 355 9.76 17.47 8.58
N ASP A 356 10.33 18.64 8.86
CA ASP A 356 11.42 19.22 8.09
C ASP A 356 12.62 18.26 8.01
N GLY A 357 13.17 18.09 6.79
CA GLY A 357 14.29 17.20 6.53
C GLY A 357 13.97 15.69 6.58
N CYS A 358 12.72 15.31 6.83
CA CYS A 358 12.29 13.92 6.78
C CYS A 358 11.97 13.51 5.35
N ASP A 359 12.55 12.41 4.90
CA ASP A 359 12.27 11.82 3.58
C ASP A 359 11.36 10.60 3.63
N GLY A 360 10.94 10.19 4.83
CA GLY A 360 10.08 9.04 5.05
C GLY A 360 10.78 7.67 4.99
N ASP A 361 12.06 7.60 4.64
CA ASP A 361 12.83 6.36 4.69
C ASP A 361 13.28 6.06 6.13
N CYS A 362 12.33 5.68 6.97
CA CYS A 362 12.53 5.52 8.41
C CYS A 362 13.59 4.45 8.76
N LEU A 363 13.67 3.35 8.01
CA LEU A 363 14.62 2.28 8.28
C LEU A 363 16.07 2.69 7.97
N SER A 364 16.29 3.47 6.92
CA SER A 364 17.63 3.97 6.56
C SER A 364 18.01 5.16 7.43
N CYS A 365 17.06 5.99 7.83
CA CYS A 365 17.26 7.11 8.74
C CYS A 365 17.91 6.64 10.07
N ALA A 366 17.41 5.56 10.65
CA ALA A 366 17.95 5.00 11.90
C ALA A 366 19.37 4.41 11.77
N ARG A 367 19.79 4.05 10.56
CA ARG A 367 21.15 3.51 10.30
C ARG A 367 22.22 4.61 10.21
N GLY A 368 21.81 5.80 9.76
CA GLY A 368 22.72 6.91 9.51
C GLY A 368 22.82 7.92 10.66
N LEU A 369 21.85 7.95 11.56
CA LEU A 369 21.73 8.92 12.62
C LEU A 369 21.58 8.23 13.98
N GLN A 370 22.18 8.80 15.03
CA GLN A 370 21.96 8.30 16.41
C GLN A 370 20.50 8.48 16.83
N VAL A 371 19.87 9.54 16.37
CA VAL A 371 18.45 9.84 16.60
C VAL A 371 17.81 10.11 15.24
N PRO A 372 16.66 9.49 14.89
CA PRO A 372 15.95 9.79 13.67
C PRO A 372 15.58 11.28 13.56
N THR A 373 15.50 11.80 12.32
CA THR A 373 15.12 13.20 12.02
C THR A 373 13.85 13.65 12.74
N CYS A 374 12.89 12.74 12.92
CA CYS A 374 11.64 13.02 13.64
C CYS A 374 11.77 12.91 15.18
N GLY A 375 12.91 12.51 15.73
CA GLY A 375 13.09 12.25 17.16
C GLY A 375 12.36 10.99 17.67
N LYS A 376 11.75 10.17 16.81
CA LYS A 376 10.88 9.05 17.20
C LYS A 376 11.45 7.72 16.71
N SER A 377 12.29 7.09 17.52
CA SER A 377 12.96 5.81 17.19
C SER A 377 11.98 4.68 16.86
N ALA A 378 10.79 4.67 17.46
CA ALA A 378 9.78 3.66 17.18
C ALA A 378 9.35 3.61 15.70
N LEU A 379 9.36 4.75 14.99
CA LEU A 379 9.06 4.80 13.55
C LEU A 379 10.13 4.11 12.68
N ALA A 380 11.34 3.98 13.19
CA ALA A 380 12.46 3.34 12.51
C ALA A 380 12.65 1.86 12.89
N GLU A 381 11.78 1.30 13.72
CA GLU A 381 11.80 -0.12 14.06
C GLU A 381 11.36 -0.98 12.87
N ALA A 382 12.00 -2.15 12.70
CA ALA A 382 11.71 -3.08 11.62
C ALA A 382 10.45 -3.93 11.88
N ARG A 383 9.39 -3.32 12.42
CA ARG A 383 8.09 -3.96 12.69
C ARG A 383 6.93 -3.04 12.31
N ALA A 384 5.74 -3.61 12.17
CA ALA A 384 4.53 -2.81 12.05
C ALA A 384 4.23 -2.09 13.37
N LEU A 385 3.88 -0.82 13.30
CA LEU A 385 3.37 -0.08 14.44
C LEU A 385 1.89 -0.37 14.63
N THR A 386 1.47 -0.47 15.89
CA THR A 386 0.06 -0.55 16.27
C THR A 386 -0.50 0.84 16.55
N PHE A 387 -1.82 0.96 16.67
CA PHE A 387 -2.44 2.22 17.10
C PHE A 387 -1.90 2.70 18.47
N SER A 388 -1.62 1.78 19.39
CA SER A 388 -1.02 2.12 20.69
C SER A 388 0.39 2.70 20.54
N ASP A 389 1.19 2.18 19.61
CA ASP A 389 2.51 2.74 19.32
C ASP A 389 2.37 4.17 18.79
N TYR A 390 1.50 4.42 17.82
CA TYR A 390 1.24 5.77 17.31
C TYR A 390 0.73 6.72 18.40
N LEU A 391 -0.15 6.27 19.30
CA LEU A 391 -0.65 7.07 20.42
C LEU A 391 0.46 7.47 21.41
N SER A 392 1.50 6.67 21.52
CA SER A 392 2.65 6.94 22.40
C SER A 392 3.57 8.03 21.84
N LEU A 393 3.53 8.30 20.53
CA LEU A 393 4.34 9.31 19.88
C LEU A 393 3.77 10.70 20.23
N LYS A 394 4.42 11.39 21.17
CA LYS A 394 4.04 12.75 21.60
C LYS A 394 5.09 13.76 21.12
N PRO A 395 4.70 15.02 20.88
CA PRO A 395 5.65 16.10 20.72
C PRO A 395 6.58 16.12 21.94
N ASP A 396 7.85 16.42 21.70
CA ASP A 396 8.75 16.68 22.80
C ASP A 396 8.21 17.93 23.50
N ARG A 397 7.95 17.83 24.79
CA ARG A 397 7.66 19.04 25.57
C ARG A 397 8.92 19.89 25.48
N GLU A 398 8.92 20.91 24.65
CA GLU A 398 9.79 22.04 24.93
C GLU A 398 9.50 22.41 26.37
N LEU A 399 10.48 22.22 27.24
CA LEU A 399 10.52 22.93 28.51
C LEU A 399 10.40 24.39 28.07
N LEU A 400 9.20 24.94 28.16
CA LEU A 400 8.97 26.36 28.11
C LEU A 400 9.83 26.90 29.27
N ALA A 401 11.06 27.24 28.94
CA ALA A 401 11.86 28.05 29.84
C ALA A 401 11.00 29.28 30.12
N PRO A 402 10.66 29.58 31.37
CA PRO A 402 9.89 30.79 31.65
C PRO A 402 10.63 31.93 30.96
N PRO A 403 9.91 32.82 30.27
CA PRO A 403 10.54 33.92 29.53
C PRO A 403 11.53 34.60 30.48
N SER A 404 12.77 34.78 30.02
CA SER A 404 13.91 35.28 30.77
C SER A 404 13.69 36.65 31.43
N ASN A 405 12.49 37.20 31.33
CA ASN A 405 12.03 38.48 31.86
C ASN A 405 10.98 38.40 32.95
N TRP A 406 10.75 37.24 33.57
CA TRP A 406 9.87 37.23 34.71
C TRP A 406 10.63 37.80 35.92
N LYS A 407 10.75 39.16 35.98
CA LYS A 407 11.15 39.87 37.20
C LYS A 407 10.16 39.47 38.28
N LYS A 408 10.68 38.95 39.41
CA LYS A 408 9.92 38.72 40.65
C LYS A 408 9.11 39.96 40.95
N ALA A 409 7.79 39.89 40.81
CA ALA A 409 6.92 40.93 41.32
C ALA A 409 7.21 41.06 42.84
N ASN A 410 7.59 42.23 43.26
CA ASN A 410 7.82 42.57 44.67
C ASN A 410 6.55 42.27 45.45
N ILE A 411 6.61 41.31 46.33
CA ILE A 411 5.63 41.11 47.41
C ILE A 411 5.93 42.18 48.46
N PRO A 412 4.99 43.09 48.77
CA PRO A 412 5.18 44.06 49.84
C PRO A 412 5.25 43.31 51.16
N SER A 413 6.37 43.51 51.89
CA SER A 413 6.50 43.05 53.27
C SER A 413 5.40 43.68 54.12
N SER A 414 4.47 42.87 54.63
CA SER A 414 3.52 43.26 55.66
C SER A 414 4.25 43.65 56.92
N GLY A 415 4.06 44.92 57.29
CA GLY A 415 4.68 45.50 58.45
C GLY A 415 4.29 44.84 59.78
N GLN A 416 5.30 44.80 60.66
CA GLN A 416 5.14 44.55 62.07
C GLN A 416 4.13 45.52 62.68
N ARG A 417 3.17 45.01 63.44
CA ARG A 417 2.48 45.79 64.48
C ARG A 417 3.02 45.33 65.84
N SER A 418 3.74 46.21 66.47
CA SER A 418 4.03 46.18 67.90
C SER A 418 2.81 46.75 68.65
N VAL A 419 2.54 46.13 69.78
CA VAL A 419 1.99 46.33 71.08
C VAL A 419 0.93 45.33 71.42
#